data_549abb8b67b5d3bb0902ebb114fe417d
#
_entry.id   549abb8b67b5d3bb0902ebb114fe417d
#
_cell.length_a   1.000
_cell.length_b   1.000
_cell.length_c   1.000
_cell.angle_alpha   90.00
_cell.angle_beta   90.00
_cell.angle_gamma   90.00
#
_symmetry.space_group_name_H-M   'P 1'
#
loop_
_entity.id
_entity.type
_entity.pdbx_description
1 polymer ?
#
loop_
_entity_poly.entity_id
_entity_poly.type
_entity_poly.pdbx_seq_one_letter_code
_entity_poly.pdbx_strand_id
1 'polypeptide(L)'
;MKILLIIFFLFIANCSNNKVVNKHGASALELKINKVKINTSNKNDILELFGQPSSVSLFDQNSWFYIERETENQSVFKLGKSKIKKNHVLEIIYNDIGLVKHTKLYNLENMNDLKIVKNTTKKKYDTKSTLNKLIKSLEQKINAPTTTKK
;
A
#
# COMPACT_ATOMS: atom_id res chain seq x y z
N MET A 1 6.53 -54.43 -15.46
CA MET A 1 6.57 -53.58 -14.27
C MET A 1 7.59 -52.41 -14.38
N LYS A 2 8.87 -52.65 -14.69
CA LYS A 2 9.90 -51.58 -14.76
C LYS A 2 9.60 -50.47 -15.77
N ILE A 3 9.09 -50.81 -16.97
CA ILE A 3 8.73 -49.86 -18.01
C ILE A 3 7.55 -48.96 -17.60
N LEU A 4 6.57 -49.52 -16.94
CA LEU A 4 5.40 -48.80 -16.44
C LEU A 4 5.78 -47.76 -15.38
N LEU A 5 6.78 -48.06 -14.56
CA LEU A 5 7.34 -47.18 -13.54
C LEU A 5 8.11 -46.00 -14.17
N ILE A 6 8.85 -46.24 -15.25
CA ILE A 6 9.56 -45.18 -16.01
C ILE A 6 8.57 -44.23 -16.68
N ILE A 7 7.50 -44.76 -17.27
CA ILE A 7 6.45 -43.94 -17.90
C ILE A 7 5.73 -43.08 -16.85
N PHE A 8 5.43 -43.64 -15.67
CA PHE A 8 4.83 -42.86 -14.57
C PHE A 8 5.75 -41.73 -14.09
N PHE A 9 7.06 -41.96 -14.04
CA PHE A 9 8.04 -40.94 -13.64
C PHE A 9 8.17 -39.81 -14.67
N LEU A 10 8.02 -40.08 -15.97
CA LEU A 10 7.99 -39.08 -17.05
C LEU A 10 6.77 -38.17 -16.99
N PHE A 11 5.62 -38.65 -16.51
CA PHE A 11 4.42 -37.83 -16.34
C PHE A 11 4.53 -36.82 -15.17
N ILE A 12 5.32 -37.13 -14.14
CA ILE A 12 5.52 -36.23 -12.98
C ILE A 12 6.48 -35.09 -13.33
N ALA A 13 7.37 -35.25 -14.31
CA ALA A 13 8.37 -34.25 -14.69
C ALA A 13 7.77 -33.05 -15.46
N ASN A 14 6.52 -33.11 -15.91
CA ASN A 14 5.84 -32.08 -16.69
C ASN A 14 5.13 -31.02 -15.84
N CYS A 15 5.46 -30.86 -14.56
CA CYS A 15 4.90 -29.81 -13.72
C CYS A 15 5.55 -28.48 -14.10
N SER A 16 5.03 -27.81 -15.15
CA SER A 16 5.44 -26.48 -15.58
C SER A 16 5.14 -25.47 -14.48
N ASN A 17 6.20 -24.90 -13.90
CA ASN A 17 6.11 -23.91 -12.82
C ASN A 17 5.79 -22.54 -13.40
N ASN A 18 4.54 -22.35 -13.83
CA ASN A 18 4.08 -21.08 -14.38
C ASN A 18 4.03 -20.03 -13.27
N LYS A 19 4.95 -19.07 -13.36
CA LYS A 19 4.96 -17.90 -12.50
C LYS A 19 3.86 -16.95 -12.91
N VAL A 20 2.92 -16.71 -12.02
CA VAL A 20 1.83 -15.74 -12.26
C VAL A 20 2.32 -14.36 -11.85
N VAL A 21 2.29 -13.43 -12.81
CA VAL A 21 2.61 -12.02 -12.59
C VAL A 21 1.30 -11.24 -12.50
N ASN A 22 1.07 -10.62 -11.36
CA ASN A 22 -0.07 -9.72 -11.14
C ASN A 22 0.39 -8.28 -11.36
N LYS A 23 -0.35 -7.57 -12.22
CA LYS A 23 -0.08 -6.16 -12.55
C LYS A 23 -1.19 -5.28 -11.98
N HIS A 24 -0.81 -4.19 -11.33
CA HIS A 24 -1.74 -3.23 -10.74
C HIS A 24 -1.35 -1.80 -11.10
N GLY A 25 -2.35 -0.95 -11.31
CA GLY A 25 -2.20 0.48 -11.59
C GLY A 25 -1.89 0.78 -13.05
N ALA A 26 -1.18 1.87 -13.28
CA ALA A 26 -0.76 2.30 -14.61
C ALA A 26 0.25 1.33 -15.22
N SER A 27 0.39 1.34 -16.53
CA SER A 27 1.33 0.45 -17.24
C SER A 27 2.38 1.25 -18.01
N ALA A 28 3.61 0.70 -18.05
CA ALA A 28 4.72 1.21 -18.84
C ALA A 28 5.08 2.68 -18.53
N LEU A 29 5.06 3.06 -17.24
CA LEU A 29 5.35 4.43 -16.80
C LEU A 29 6.72 4.91 -17.31
N GLU A 30 7.73 4.07 -17.22
CA GLU A 30 9.10 4.36 -17.63
C GLU A 30 9.23 4.68 -19.12
N LEU A 31 8.46 3.98 -19.98
CA LEU A 31 8.46 4.23 -21.41
C LEU A 31 7.65 5.47 -21.80
N LYS A 32 6.52 5.66 -21.11
CA LYS A 32 5.59 6.74 -21.41
C LYS A 32 6.08 8.11 -20.91
N ILE A 33 6.86 8.16 -19.83
CA ILE A 33 7.38 9.42 -19.28
C ILE A 33 8.19 10.21 -20.31
N ASN A 34 8.89 9.52 -21.22
CA ASN A 34 9.68 10.17 -22.27
C ASN A 34 8.85 10.97 -23.29
N LYS A 35 7.53 10.73 -23.33
CA LYS A 35 6.58 11.48 -24.17
C LYS A 35 6.08 12.76 -23.51
N VAL A 36 6.29 12.91 -22.21
CA VAL A 36 5.86 14.08 -21.45
C VAL A 36 6.85 15.22 -21.66
N LYS A 37 6.34 16.36 -22.11
CA LYS A 37 7.15 17.57 -22.35
C LYS A 37 6.86 18.59 -21.26
N ILE A 38 7.90 18.97 -20.51
CA ILE A 38 7.82 19.99 -19.46
C ILE A 38 7.45 21.34 -20.11
N ASN A 39 6.58 22.10 -19.44
CA ASN A 39 5.99 23.39 -19.87
C ASN A 39 5.18 23.34 -21.17
N THR A 40 4.88 22.15 -21.71
CA THR A 40 4.10 22.01 -22.95
C THR A 40 2.92 21.06 -22.74
N SER A 41 3.16 19.86 -22.18
CA SER A 41 2.09 18.90 -21.93
C SER A 41 1.13 19.42 -20.85
N ASN A 42 -0.17 19.31 -21.11
CA ASN A 42 -1.23 19.71 -20.18
C ASN A 42 -1.86 18.49 -19.48
N LYS A 43 -2.80 18.74 -18.56
CA LYS A 43 -3.50 17.65 -17.82
C LYS A 43 -4.23 16.68 -18.75
N ASN A 44 -4.80 17.13 -19.88
CA ASN A 44 -5.51 16.25 -20.81
C ASN A 44 -4.53 15.33 -21.56
N ASP A 45 -3.37 15.86 -21.98
CA ASP A 45 -2.33 15.04 -22.63
C ASP A 45 -1.86 13.93 -21.68
N ILE A 46 -1.75 14.24 -20.40
CA ILE A 46 -1.36 13.27 -19.37
C ILE A 46 -2.46 12.22 -19.13
N LEU A 47 -3.73 12.63 -19.12
CA LEU A 47 -4.87 11.70 -19.04
C LEU A 47 -4.94 10.76 -20.24
N GLU A 48 -4.68 11.27 -21.44
CA GLU A 48 -4.63 10.46 -22.66
C GLU A 48 -3.48 9.42 -22.62
N LEU A 49 -2.31 9.84 -22.11
CA LEU A 49 -1.11 9.02 -22.09
C LEU A 49 -1.13 7.95 -20.99
N PHE A 50 -1.56 8.30 -19.79
CA PHE A 50 -1.50 7.44 -18.60
C PHE A 50 -2.87 6.98 -18.08
N GLY A 51 -3.96 7.61 -18.51
CA GLY A 51 -5.29 7.44 -17.93
C GLY A 51 -5.47 8.27 -16.65
N GLN A 52 -6.45 7.89 -15.83
CA GLN A 52 -6.69 8.55 -14.55
C GLN A 52 -5.53 8.35 -13.59
N PRO A 53 -5.14 9.36 -12.80
CA PRO A 53 -4.10 9.22 -11.80
C PRO A 53 -4.52 8.23 -10.71
N SER A 54 -3.57 7.47 -10.20
CA SER A 54 -3.78 6.56 -9.07
C SER A 54 -4.13 7.31 -7.79
N SER A 55 -3.59 8.52 -7.63
CA SER A 55 -3.89 9.42 -6.52
C SER A 55 -3.57 10.86 -6.90
N VAL A 56 -4.29 11.80 -6.29
CA VAL A 56 -4.00 13.24 -6.34
C VAL A 56 -3.62 13.67 -4.93
N SER A 57 -2.64 14.55 -4.78
CA SER A 57 -2.22 15.05 -3.48
C SER A 57 -3.37 15.80 -2.79
N LEU A 58 -3.55 15.53 -1.50
CA LEU A 58 -4.52 16.22 -0.66
C LEU A 58 -4.08 17.66 -0.33
N PHE A 59 -2.77 17.92 -0.35
CA PHE A 59 -2.20 19.23 0.00
C PHE A 59 -2.02 20.14 -1.22
N ASP A 60 -1.83 19.53 -2.39
CA ASP A 60 -1.60 20.25 -3.64
C ASP A 60 -2.30 19.48 -4.78
N GLN A 61 -3.47 19.98 -5.21
CA GLN A 61 -4.25 19.38 -6.30
C GLN A 61 -3.53 19.40 -7.66
N ASN A 62 -2.39 20.09 -7.75
CA ASN A 62 -1.55 20.11 -8.92
C ASN A 62 -0.51 18.98 -8.95
N SER A 63 -0.49 18.11 -7.93
CA SER A 63 0.42 16.97 -7.86
C SER A 63 -0.33 15.66 -8.04
N TRP A 64 -0.07 14.96 -9.16
CA TRP A 64 -0.67 13.69 -9.53
C TRP A 64 0.33 12.55 -9.43
N PHE A 65 -0.13 11.40 -8.91
CA PHE A 65 0.66 10.20 -8.74
C PHE A 65 0.10 9.06 -9.57
N TYR A 66 0.97 8.42 -10.35
CA TYR A 66 0.69 7.19 -11.09
C TYR A 66 1.53 6.07 -10.50
N ILE A 67 0.91 4.95 -10.17
CA ILE A 67 1.57 3.80 -9.54
C ILE A 67 1.52 2.63 -10.52
N GLU A 68 2.66 2.01 -10.80
CA GLU A 68 2.80 0.77 -11.56
C GLU A 68 3.44 -0.27 -10.66
N ARG A 69 2.69 -1.33 -10.32
CA ARG A 69 3.18 -2.39 -9.46
C ARG A 69 3.00 -3.75 -10.11
N GLU A 70 4.09 -4.51 -10.18
CA GLU A 70 4.08 -5.90 -10.60
C GLU A 70 4.54 -6.79 -9.44
N THR A 71 3.75 -7.81 -9.13
CA THR A 71 4.07 -8.83 -8.14
C THR A 71 4.12 -10.18 -8.81
N GLU A 72 5.13 -10.97 -8.51
CA GLU A 72 5.31 -12.32 -8.99
C GLU A 72 5.01 -13.30 -7.85
N ASN A 73 4.06 -14.21 -8.05
CA ASN A 73 3.81 -15.28 -7.11
C ASN A 73 4.92 -16.32 -7.27
N GLN A 74 5.61 -16.59 -6.17
CA GLN A 74 6.64 -17.61 -6.16
C GLN A 74 6.01 -18.99 -6.12
N SER A 75 6.80 -20.00 -6.58
CA SER A 75 6.42 -21.42 -6.58
C SER A 75 5.72 -21.86 -5.30
N VAL A 76 4.84 -22.88 -5.44
CA VAL A 76 4.12 -23.54 -4.34
C VAL A 76 5.07 -23.99 -3.22
N PHE A 77 6.30 -24.37 -3.56
CA PHE A 77 7.35 -24.73 -2.61
C PHE A 77 7.81 -23.58 -1.70
N LYS A 78 7.52 -22.33 -2.07
CA LYS A 78 7.82 -21.13 -1.26
C LYS A 78 6.58 -20.58 -0.51
N LEU A 79 5.59 -21.46 -0.27
CA LEU A 79 4.38 -21.14 0.49
C LEU A 79 3.59 -19.94 -0.08
N GLY A 80 3.56 -19.77 -1.41
CA GLY A 80 2.80 -18.72 -2.06
C GLY A 80 3.27 -17.28 -1.78
N LYS A 81 4.50 -17.10 -1.27
CA LYS A 81 5.05 -15.76 -1.04
C LYS A 81 5.12 -15.00 -2.36
N SER A 82 4.55 -13.79 -2.39
CA SER A 82 4.67 -12.88 -3.53
C SER A 82 5.92 -12.02 -3.39
N LYS A 83 6.63 -11.81 -4.49
CA LYS A 83 7.76 -10.88 -4.57
C LYS A 83 7.38 -9.68 -5.44
N ILE A 84 7.70 -8.49 -4.99
CA ILE A 84 7.56 -7.30 -5.82
C ILE A 84 8.65 -7.35 -6.89
N LYS A 85 8.24 -7.38 -8.16
CA LYS A 85 9.14 -7.38 -9.33
C LYS A 85 9.38 -5.96 -9.83
N LYS A 86 8.33 -5.14 -9.82
CA LYS A 86 8.36 -3.75 -10.26
C LYS A 86 7.49 -2.92 -9.33
N ASN A 87 7.97 -1.77 -8.95
CA ASN A 87 7.20 -0.76 -8.22
C ASN A 87 7.69 0.62 -8.65
N HIS A 88 6.98 1.21 -9.58
CA HIS A 88 7.27 2.55 -10.07
C HIS A 88 6.18 3.51 -9.59
N VAL A 89 6.60 4.68 -9.15
CA VAL A 89 5.70 5.78 -8.82
C VAL A 89 6.17 6.98 -9.62
N LEU A 90 5.30 7.44 -10.53
CA LEU A 90 5.51 8.65 -11.30
C LEU A 90 4.74 9.78 -10.64
N GLU A 91 5.44 10.79 -10.20
CA GLU A 91 4.92 12.06 -9.71
C GLU A 91 4.95 13.09 -10.84
N ILE A 92 3.82 13.74 -11.09
CA ILE A 92 3.69 14.80 -12.07
C ILE A 92 3.15 16.04 -11.34
N ILE A 93 3.92 17.11 -11.38
CA ILE A 93 3.55 18.39 -10.77
C ILE A 93 3.20 19.39 -11.89
N TYR A 94 2.04 20.01 -11.76
CA TYR A 94 1.56 21.02 -12.70
C TYR A 94 1.77 22.43 -12.13
N ASN A 95 1.87 23.40 -13.03
CA ASN A 95 1.81 24.82 -12.67
C ASN A 95 0.33 25.30 -12.56
N ASP A 96 0.13 26.55 -12.19
CA ASP A 96 -1.20 27.14 -11.97
C ASP A 96 -2.07 27.17 -13.24
N ILE A 97 -1.47 27.13 -14.41
CA ILE A 97 -2.18 27.08 -15.71
C ILE A 97 -2.40 25.65 -16.22
N GLY A 98 -2.02 24.61 -15.42
CA GLY A 98 -2.28 23.22 -15.73
C GLY A 98 -1.27 22.55 -16.67
N LEU A 99 -0.11 23.16 -16.93
CA LEU A 99 1.00 22.54 -17.70
C LEU A 99 1.95 21.81 -16.76
N VAL A 100 2.56 20.73 -17.26
CA VAL A 100 3.54 19.96 -16.51
C VAL A 100 4.76 20.80 -16.18
N LYS A 101 5.01 21.03 -14.88
CA LYS A 101 6.16 21.76 -14.36
C LYS A 101 7.33 20.86 -14.07
N HIS A 102 7.04 19.67 -13.49
CA HIS A 102 8.07 18.71 -13.07
C HIS A 102 7.52 17.29 -13.14
N THR A 103 8.40 16.33 -13.46
CA THR A 103 8.10 14.90 -13.37
C THR A 103 9.22 14.20 -12.62
N LYS A 104 8.85 13.23 -11.77
CA LYS A 104 9.83 12.41 -11.05
C LYS A 104 9.36 10.95 -11.00
N LEU A 105 10.22 10.06 -11.45
CA LEU A 105 10.00 8.63 -11.40
C LEU A 105 10.79 8.02 -10.25
N TYR A 106 10.09 7.36 -9.36
CA TYR A 106 10.66 6.56 -8.27
C TYR A 106 10.56 5.08 -8.66
N ASN A 107 11.59 4.32 -8.37
CA ASN A 107 11.67 2.88 -8.61
C ASN A 107 11.90 2.10 -7.30
N LEU A 108 12.13 0.79 -7.40
CA LEU A 108 12.40 -0.07 -6.24
C LEU A 108 13.62 0.36 -5.41
N GLU A 109 14.63 0.97 -6.04
CA GLU A 109 15.85 1.41 -5.36
C GLU A 109 15.58 2.62 -4.45
N ASN A 110 14.54 3.40 -4.77
CA ASN A 110 14.10 4.53 -3.94
C ASN A 110 13.18 4.12 -2.81
N MET A 111 12.80 2.83 -2.71
CA MET A 111 11.96 2.34 -1.61
C MET A 111 12.78 2.20 -0.32
N ASN A 112 12.33 2.87 0.72
CA ASN A 112 12.86 2.67 2.06
C ASN A 112 12.17 1.48 2.72
N ASP A 113 12.94 0.54 3.25
CA ASP A 113 12.43 -0.49 4.13
C ASP A 113 11.92 0.13 5.43
N LEU A 114 10.61 0.14 5.63
CA LEU A 114 10.01 0.56 6.89
C LEU A 114 10.37 -0.47 7.96
N LYS A 115 11.31 -0.14 8.82
CA LYS A 115 11.59 -0.92 10.02
C LYS A 115 10.43 -0.71 11.00
N ILE A 116 9.65 -1.77 11.21
CA ILE A 116 8.60 -1.75 12.24
C ILE A 116 9.30 -1.62 13.60
N VAL A 117 9.13 -0.46 14.23
CA VAL A 117 9.60 -0.23 15.60
C VAL A 117 8.71 -1.09 16.51
N LYS A 118 9.28 -2.17 17.05
CA LYS A 118 8.59 -3.07 17.99
C LYS A 118 8.41 -2.49 19.40
N ASN A 119 8.83 -1.24 19.60
CA ASN A 119 8.68 -0.57 20.88
C ASN A 119 7.20 -0.20 21.09
N THR A 120 6.50 -1.02 21.84
CA THR A 120 5.17 -0.69 22.34
C THR A 120 5.28 0.38 23.41
N THR A 121 4.68 1.52 23.17
CA THR A 121 4.51 2.55 24.22
C THR A 121 3.57 1.98 25.27
N LYS A 122 4.12 1.42 26.35
CA LYS A 122 3.32 0.99 27.50
C LYS A 122 2.84 2.24 28.20
N LYS A 123 1.61 2.68 27.92
CA LYS A 123 0.93 3.70 28.70
C LYS A 123 0.71 3.10 30.10
N LYS A 124 1.48 3.53 31.08
CA LYS A 124 1.21 3.20 32.49
C LYS A 124 -0.14 3.84 32.86
N TYR A 125 -1.20 3.06 32.82
CA TYR A 125 -2.44 3.46 33.47
C TYR A 125 -2.19 3.40 34.97
N ASP A 126 -2.33 4.53 35.65
CA ASP A 126 -2.30 4.57 37.08
C ASP A 126 -3.59 3.92 37.63
N THR A 127 -3.49 2.61 37.84
CA THR A 127 -4.61 1.79 38.35
C THR A 127 -5.15 2.29 39.68
N LYS A 128 -4.31 2.96 40.48
CA LYS A 128 -4.73 3.59 41.74
C LYS A 128 -5.72 4.75 41.49
N SER A 129 -5.50 5.52 40.40
CA SER A 129 -6.39 6.63 40.05
C SER A 129 -7.77 6.17 39.58
N THR A 130 -7.86 5.08 38.84
CA THR A 130 -9.13 4.52 38.34
C THR A 130 -9.94 3.85 39.45
N LEU A 131 -9.27 3.08 40.32
CA LEU A 131 -9.91 2.48 41.50
C LEU A 131 -10.44 3.56 42.46
N ASN A 132 -9.63 4.58 42.74
CA ASN A 132 -10.05 5.71 43.61
C ASN A 132 -11.24 6.47 43.00
N LYS A 133 -11.34 6.63 41.71
CA LYS A 133 -12.49 7.24 41.04
C LYS A 133 -13.75 6.36 41.19
N LEU A 134 -13.63 5.03 41.04
CA LEU A 134 -14.71 4.10 41.24
C LEU A 134 -15.21 4.10 42.70
N ILE A 135 -14.32 4.07 43.69
CA ILE A 135 -14.65 4.11 45.11
C ILE A 135 -15.36 5.41 45.42
N LYS A 136 -14.86 6.56 44.97
CA LYS A 136 -15.54 7.85 45.18
C LYS A 136 -16.91 7.93 44.53
N SER A 137 -17.11 7.32 43.36
CA SER A 137 -18.41 7.29 42.70
C SER A 137 -19.45 6.40 43.45
N LEU A 138 -18.96 5.33 44.10
CA LEU A 138 -19.79 4.48 44.96
C LEU A 138 -20.17 5.18 46.29
N GLU A 139 -19.18 5.84 46.89
CA GLU A 139 -19.42 6.65 48.11
C GLU A 139 -20.43 7.78 47.86
N GLN A 140 -20.37 8.45 46.71
CA GLN A 140 -21.34 9.46 46.33
C GLN A 140 -22.76 8.89 46.17
N LYS A 141 -22.90 7.67 45.64
CA LYS A 141 -24.20 7.00 45.47
C LYS A 141 -24.79 6.52 46.81
N ILE A 142 -23.95 6.09 47.72
CA ILE A 142 -24.39 5.63 49.07
C ILE A 142 -24.81 6.80 49.92
N ASN A 143 -24.11 7.92 49.83
CA ASN A 143 -24.37 9.12 50.66
C ASN A 143 -25.40 10.09 50.01
N ALA A 144 -25.94 9.75 48.86
CA ALA A 144 -27.00 10.56 48.23
C ALA A 144 -28.27 10.54 49.11
N PRO A 145 -28.81 11.69 49.49
CA PRO A 145 -30.05 11.72 50.29
C PRO A 145 -31.20 11.10 49.49
N THR A 146 -31.81 10.07 50.06
CA THR A 146 -33.05 9.48 49.52
C THR A 146 -34.16 10.52 49.64
N THR A 147 -34.46 11.23 48.57
CA THR A 147 -35.67 12.07 48.48
C THR A 147 -36.87 11.15 48.37
N THR A 148 -37.47 10.81 49.49
CA THR A 148 -38.85 10.27 49.57
C THR A 148 -39.80 11.34 49.01
N LYS A 149 -40.29 11.11 47.79
CA LYS A 149 -41.45 11.87 47.29
C LYS A 149 -42.65 11.50 48.14
N LYS A 150 -43.19 12.49 48.85
CA LYS A 150 -44.58 12.46 49.36
C LYS A 150 -45.54 12.68 48.23
#